data_114921d19e839d29061eb5ba342216fe
#
_entry.id   114921d19e839d29061eb5ba342216fe
#
_cell.length_a   1.000
_cell.length_b   1.000
_cell.length_c   1.000
_cell.angle_alpha   90.00
_cell.angle_beta   90.00
_cell.angle_gamma   90.00
#
_symmetry.space_group_name_H-M   'P 1'
#
loop_
_entity.id
_entity.type
_entity.pdbx_description
1 polymer ?
#
loop_
_entity_poly.entity_id
_entity_poly.type
_entity_poly.pdbx_seq_one_letter_code
_entity_poly.pdbx_strand_id
1 'polypeptide(L)'
;MGKTDPSADTHRQQSMILVPIDTPGVTIVRDLPVFGRHDQHGHCEVVYDNVRVPAENLLGEEGGGFAMAQARLGPGRIHHCMRAIGAAERALTLMTTRAQGRVAFGKTLAEQGVVQHQIAESRVAIEQAWLLCRLAAKTIDEHGNKAAAPYVSAAKVAVPRMTLEVIDR
;
A
#
# COMPACT_ATOMS: atom_id res chain seq x y z
N MET A 1 14.46 9.93 -7.32
CA MET A 1 15.19 10.28 -6.08
C MET A 1 16.57 9.64 -6.13
N GLY A 2 17.63 10.40 -5.90
CA GLY A 2 19.02 9.93 -5.93
C GLY A 2 19.82 10.51 -4.76
N LYS A 3 20.98 9.91 -4.47
CA LYS A 3 21.92 10.46 -3.48
C LYS A 3 22.69 11.63 -4.10
N THR A 4 22.58 12.80 -3.48
CA THR A 4 23.32 14.01 -3.88
C THR A 4 24.50 14.29 -2.96
N ASP A 5 24.39 13.97 -1.68
CA ASP A 5 25.49 14.07 -0.72
C ASP A 5 25.55 12.83 0.19
N PRO A 6 26.38 11.83 -0.14
CA PRO A 6 26.55 10.63 0.70
C PRO A 6 27.16 10.88 2.08
N SER A 7 27.79 12.04 2.28
CA SER A 7 28.43 12.41 3.57
C SER A 7 27.48 13.13 4.53
N ALA A 8 26.32 13.60 4.05
CA ALA A 8 25.32 14.25 4.88
C ALA A 8 24.66 13.24 5.85
N ASP A 9 23.92 13.78 6.83
CA ASP A 9 23.08 12.97 7.74
C ASP A 9 22.16 12.04 6.96
N THR A 10 21.92 10.83 7.46
CA THR A 10 21.22 9.72 6.79
C THR A 10 19.95 10.15 6.04
N HIS A 11 19.16 11.06 6.61
CA HIS A 11 17.89 11.52 6.01
C HIS A 11 18.05 12.77 5.13
N ARG A 12 19.28 13.27 4.96
CA ARG A 12 19.62 14.43 4.13
C ARG A 12 20.47 14.07 2.90
N GLN A 13 20.71 12.79 2.66
CA GLN A 13 21.57 12.32 1.56
C GLN A 13 20.88 12.36 0.19
N GLN A 14 19.56 12.38 0.12
CA GLN A 14 18.82 12.23 -1.12
C GLN A 14 18.06 13.49 -1.51
N SER A 15 18.02 13.74 -2.81
CA SER A 15 17.20 14.79 -3.43
C SER A 15 16.25 14.19 -4.46
N MET A 16 15.17 14.89 -4.77
CA MET A 16 14.28 14.54 -5.87
C MET A 16 14.53 15.46 -7.05
N ILE A 17 14.73 14.87 -8.23
CA ILE A 17 15.02 15.59 -9.46
C ILE A 17 14.05 15.09 -10.53
N LEU A 18 13.42 16.00 -11.25
CA LEU A 18 12.59 15.69 -12.41
C LEU A 18 13.48 15.45 -13.63
N VAL A 19 13.34 14.29 -14.22
CA VAL A 19 14.07 13.89 -15.42
C VAL A 19 13.06 13.50 -16.49
N PRO A 20 12.90 14.25 -17.58
CA PRO A 20 12.11 13.85 -18.72
C PRO A 20 12.60 12.51 -19.28
N ILE A 21 11.69 11.65 -19.70
CA ILE A 21 12.03 10.27 -20.11
C ILE A 21 12.85 10.23 -21.41
N ASP A 22 12.73 11.25 -22.23
CA ASP A 22 13.46 11.45 -23.49
C ASP A 22 14.80 12.19 -23.34
N THR A 23 15.22 12.45 -22.08
CA THR A 23 16.52 13.09 -21.81
C THR A 23 17.64 12.17 -22.26
N PRO A 24 18.66 12.68 -23.00
CA PRO A 24 19.83 11.91 -23.39
C PRO A 24 20.50 11.23 -22.17
N GLY A 25 20.80 9.94 -22.30
CA GLY A 25 21.34 9.11 -21.23
C GLY A 25 20.32 8.38 -20.38
N VAL A 26 19.01 8.61 -20.57
CA VAL A 26 17.94 7.81 -19.98
C VAL A 26 17.64 6.63 -20.90
N THR A 27 17.72 5.43 -20.35
CA THR A 27 17.42 4.19 -21.09
C THR A 27 16.43 3.34 -20.30
N ILE A 28 15.28 3.04 -20.89
CA ILE A 28 14.37 2.02 -20.39
C ILE A 28 14.91 0.67 -20.86
N VAL A 29 15.42 -0.14 -19.94
CA VAL A 29 16.05 -1.43 -20.25
C VAL A 29 14.98 -2.48 -20.53
N ARG A 30 13.97 -2.56 -19.66
CA ARG A 30 12.86 -3.52 -19.79
C ARG A 30 11.69 -3.16 -18.90
N ASP A 31 10.53 -3.69 -19.26
CA ASP A 31 9.35 -3.70 -18.40
C ASP A 31 9.42 -4.88 -17.42
N LEU A 32 9.03 -4.63 -16.18
CA LEU A 32 9.06 -5.63 -15.09
C LEU A 32 7.66 -6.14 -14.81
N PRO A 33 7.38 -7.45 -15.01
CA PRO A 33 6.08 -8.01 -14.69
C PRO A 33 5.85 -8.08 -13.19
N VAL A 34 4.62 -7.86 -12.76
CA VAL A 34 4.15 -8.09 -11.39
C VAL A 34 3.24 -9.31 -11.38
N PHE A 35 3.60 -10.34 -10.62
CA PHE A 35 2.91 -11.64 -10.61
C PHE A 35 2.71 -12.23 -12.01
N GLY A 36 3.70 -12.09 -12.89
CA GLY A 36 3.67 -12.59 -14.27
C GLY A 36 2.77 -11.78 -15.21
N ARG A 37 2.27 -10.62 -14.80
CA ARG A 37 1.45 -9.73 -15.63
C ARG A 37 2.22 -8.44 -15.91
N HIS A 38 2.18 -8.01 -17.17
CA HIS A 38 2.62 -6.67 -17.58
C HIS A 38 1.44 -5.71 -17.43
N ASP A 39 1.63 -4.63 -16.67
CA ASP A 39 0.63 -3.59 -16.51
C ASP A 39 0.78 -2.54 -17.62
N GLN A 40 -0.33 -1.97 -18.08
CA GLN A 40 -0.33 -0.88 -19.07
C GLN A 40 0.48 0.34 -18.59
N HIS A 41 0.54 0.57 -17.29
CA HIS A 41 1.31 1.63 -16.63
C HIS A 41 2.51 1.10 -15.86
N GLY A 42 3.09 0.00 -16.33
CA GLY A 42 4.05 -0.89 -15.67
C GLY A 42 5.21 -0.27 -14.90
N HIS A 43 6.06 -1.14 -14.44
CA HIS A 43 7.28 -0.80 -13.71
C HIS A 43 8.45 -1.16 -14.61
N CYS A 44 9.37 -0.23 -14.79
CA CYS A 44 10.51 -0.44 -15.69
C CYS A 44 11.83 -0.43 -14.93
N GLU A 45 12.79 -1.18 -15.45
CA GLU A 45 14.19 -1.00 -15.13
C GLU A 45 14.71 0.15 -16.00
N VAL A 46 15.21 1.21 -15.34
CA VAL A 46 15.67 2.43 -16.01
C VAL A 46 17.12 2.70 -15.62
N VAL A 47 17.96 2.95 -16.61
CA VAL A 47 19.35 3.36 -16.42
C VAL A 47 19.50 4.84 -16.73
N TYR A 48 20.22 5.54 -15.89
CA TYR A 48 20.61 6.94 -16.05
C TYR A 48 22.14 7.00 -16.19
N ASP A 49 22.61 7.32 -17.38
CA ASP A 49 24.04 7.41 -17.68
C ASP A 49 24.39 8.83 -18.12
N ASN A 50 25.18 9.55 -17.32
CA ASN A 50 25.58 10.93 -17.57
C ASN A 50 24.43 11.88 -17.92
N VAL A 51 23.23 11.63 -17.37
CA VAL A 51 22.04 12.45 -17.60
C VAL A 51 22.23 13.85 -17.02
N ARG A 52 22.00 14.86 -17.84
CA ARG A 52 22.06 16.27 -17.44
C ARG A 52 20.68 16.89 -17.60
N VAL A 53 20.22 17.55 -16.55
CA VAL A 53 18.97 18.32 -16.51
C VAL A 53 19.22 19.70 -15.92
N PRO A 54 18.39 20.70 -16.22
CA PRO A 54 18.47 22.01 -15.60
C PRO A 54 18.39 21.94 -14.06
N ALA A 55 19.06 22.85 -13.35
CA ALA A 55 19.06 22.87 -11.89
C ALA A 55 17.67 23.14 -11.30
N GLU A 56 16.81 23.85 -12.03
CA GLU A 56 15.40 24.10 -11.67
C GLU A 56 14.54 22.85 -11.65
N ASN A 57 15.00 21.73 -12.20
CA ASN A 57 14.34 20.43 -12.08
C ASN A 57 14.51 19.80 -10.69
N LEU A 58 15.30 20.39 -9.82
CA LEU A 58 15.36 20.01 -8.42
C LEU A 58 13.99 20.28 -7.76
N LEU A 59 13.37 19.25 -7.24
CA LEU A 59 12.09 19.35 -6.54
C LEU A 59 12.34 19.65 -5.07
N GLY A 60 11.94 20.86 -4.64
CA GLY A 60 12.17 21.34 -3.28
C GLY A 60 13.64 21.74 -3.05
N GLU A 61 14.20 21.36 -1.90
CA GLU A 61 15.59 21.67 -1.53
C GLU A 61 16.53 20.45 -1.70
N GLU A 62 17.78 20.70 -1.88
CA GLU A 62 18.82 19.64 -1.88
C GLU A 62 18.84 18.93 -0.51
N GLY A 63 18.90 17.60 -0.54
CA GLY A 63 18.81 16.75 0.65
C GLY A 63 17.40 16.62 1.23
N GLY A 64 16.38 17.23 0.61
CA GLY A 64 14.97 17.16 1.07
C GLY A 64 14.19 15.94 0.58
N GLY A 65 14.78 15.09 -0.25
CA GLY A 65 14.08 13.98 -0.93
C GLY A 65 13.43 12.98 0.01
N PHE A 66 14.10 12.62 1.10
CA PHE A 66 13.54 11.68 2.09
C PHE A 66 12.30 12.27 2.79
N ALA A 67 12.35 13.53 3.21
CA ALA A 67 11.23 14.22 3.88
C ALA A 67 10.01 14.29 2.96
N MET A 68 10.20 14.65 1.68
CA MET A 68 9.13 14.67 0.68
C MET A 68 8.54 13.27 0.45
N ALA A 69 9.37 12.24 0.36
CA ALA A 69 8.90 10.87 0.23
C ALA A 69 8.05 10.45 1.44
N GLN A 70 8.46 10.78 2.66
CA GLN A 70 7.70 10.45 3.87
C GLN A 70 6.38 11.21 3.97
N ALA A 71 6.35 12.48 3.58
CA ALA A 71 5.10 13.27 3.54
C ALA A 71 4.05 12.62 2.64
N ARG A 72 4.47 12.08 1.50
CA ARG A 72 3.59 11.36 0.55
C ARG A 72 3.22 9.96 1.05
N LEU A 73 4.15 9.23 1.67
CA LEU A 73 3.96 7.84 2.08
C LEU A 73 3.08 7.69 3.33
N GLY A 74 3.00 8.69 4.20
CA GLY A 74 2.16 8.66 5.40
C GLY A 74 0.69 8.34 5.05
N PRO A 75 -0.02 9.23 4.34
CA PRO A 75 -1.39 9.01 3.88
C PRO A 75 -1.51 7.81 2.93
N GLY A 76 -0.50 7.57 2.08
CA GLY A 76 -0.45 6.43 1.17
C GLY A 76 -0.54 5.06 1.88
N ARG A 77 0.01 4.94 3.09
CA ARG A 77 -0.10 3.72 3.89
C ARG A 77 -1.54 3.43 4.30
N ILE A 78 -2.31 4.44 4.71
CA ILE A 78 -3.74 4.30 5.04
C ILE A 78 -4.55 3.94 3.80
N HIS A 79 -4.27 4.57 2.65
CA HIS A 79 -4.90 4.22 1.39
C HIS A 79 -4.73 2.72 1.05
N HIS A 80 -3.52 2.17 1.19
CA HIS A 80 -3.29 0.73 0.98
C HIS A 80 -4.05 -0.14 1.97
N CYS A 81 -4.15 0.26 3.25
CA CYS A 81 -4.95 -0.46 4.24
C CYS A 81 -6.43 -0.47 3.84
N MET A 82 -6.99 0.66 3.42
CA MET A 82 -8.39 0.73 3.00
C MET A 82 -8.68 -0.13 1.76
N ARG A 83 -7.74 -0.20 0.80
CA ARG A 83 -7.86 -1.13 -0.35
C ARG A 83 -7.87 -2.59 0.09
N ALA A 84 -7.02 -2.97 1.04
CA ALA A 84 -6.96 -4.33 1.57
C ALA A 84 -8.26 -4.69 2.34
N ILE A 85 -8.82 -3.76 3.11
CA ILE A 85 -10.12 -3.92 3.75
C ILE A 85 -11.22 -4.13 2.71
N GLY A 86 -11.23 -3.34 1.63
CA GLY A 86 -12.18 -3.54 0.53
C GLY A 86 -12.07 -4.91 -0.15
N ALA A 87 -10.86 -5.44 -0.29
CA ALA A 87 -10.65 -6.80 -0.77
C ALA A 87 -11.20 -7.86 0.20
N ALA A 88 -11.00 -7.68 1.51
CA ALA A 88 -11.55 -8.57 2.55
C ALA A 88 -13.09 -8.52 2.57
N GLU A 89 -13.71 -7.34 2.43
CA GLU A 89 -15.17 -7.19 2.29
C GLU A 89 -15.69 -7.96 1.08
N ARG A 90 -15.01 -7.85 -0.05
CA ARG A 90 -15.37 -8.60 -1.25
C ARG A 90 -15.25 -10.10 -1.04
N ALA A 91 -14.17 -10.57 -0.39
CA ALA A 91 -13.97 -11.98 -0.05
C ALA A 91 -15.09 -12.50 0.87
N LEU A 92 -15.45 -11.77 1.92
CA LEU A 92 -16.55 -12.12 2.82
C LEU A 92 -17.88 -12.19 2.10
N THR A 93 -18.17 -11.27 1.18
CA THR A 93 -19.39 -11.30 0.36
C THR A 93 -19.43 -12.57 -0.52
N LEU A 94 -18.31 -12.92 -1.17
CA LEU A 94 -18.22 -14.13 -1.99
C LEU A 94 -18.36 -15.40 -1.14
N MET A 95 -17.72 -15.44 0.02
CA MET A 95 -17.82 -16.56 0.97
C MET A 95 -19.27 -16.77 1.42
N THR A 96 -19.98 -15.74 1.85
CA THR A 96 -21.37 -15.81 2.29
C THR A 96 -22.30 -16.26 1.15
N THR A 97 -22.14 -15.70 -0.04
CA THR A 97 -22.93 -16.11 -1.23
C THR A 97 -22.68 -17.58 -1.56
N ARG A 98 -21.40 -18.01 -1.55
CA ARG A 98 -21.05 -19.41 -1.81
C ARG A 98 -21.61 -20.34 -0.74
N ALA A 99 -21.55 -19.96 0.54
CA ALA A 99 -22.03 -20.76 1.65
C ALA A 99 -23.56 -21.01 1.57
N GLN A 100 -24.33 -20.03 1.12
CA GLN A 100 -25.77 -20.15 0.92
C GLN A 100 -26.14 -21.06 -0.26
N GLY A 101 -25.36 -21.02 -1.35
CA GLY A 101 -25.67 -21.76 -2.58
C GLY A 101 -25.10 -23.19 -2.64
N ARG A 102 -24.05 -23.51 -1.88
CA ARG A 102 -23.38 -24.81 -1.94
C ARG A 102 -23.95 -25.79 -0.92
N VAL A 103 -24.49 -26.91 -1.40
CA VAL A 103 -24.92 -28.04 -0.57
C VAL A 103 -23.80 -29.08 -0.49
N ALA A 104 -23.48 -29.55 0.72
CA ALA A 104 -22.59 -30.65 1.01
C ALA A 104 -23.06 -31.38 2.29
N PHE A 105 -22.96 -32.69 2.29
CA PHE A 105 -23.42 -33.53 3.42
C PHE A 105 -24.90 -33.33 3.80
N GLY A 106 -25.75 -33.14 2.78
CA GLY A 106 -27.21 -33.03 2.95
C GLY A 106 -27.72 -31.67 3.40
N LYS A 107 -26.89 -30.64 3.56
CA LYS A 107 -27.29 -29.29 3.94
C LYS A 107 -26.38 -28.23 3.31
N THR A 108 -26.81 -26.95 3.36
CA THR A 108 -25.98 -25.86 2.84
C THR A 108 -24.71 -25.67 3.69
N LEU A 109 -23.65 -25.13 3.09
CA LEU A 109 -22.45 -24.77 3.88
C LEU A 109 -22.79 -23.72 4.94
N ALA A 110 -23.77 -22.85 4.69
CA ALA A 110 -24.23 -21.85 5.66
C ALA A 110 -24.84 -22.48 6.95
N GLU A 111 -25.27 -23.72 6.91
CA GLU A 111 -25.78 -24.47 8.08
C GLU A 111 -24.66 -25.20 8.83
N GLN A 112 -23.41 -25.14 8.36
CA GLN A 112 -22.25 -25.71 9.04
C GLN A 112 -21.72 -24.74 10.08
N GLY A 113 -21.63 -25.15 11.36
CA GLY A 113 -21.21 -24.27 12.46
C GLY A 113 -19.83 -23.66 12.26
N VAL A 114 -18.87 -24.40 11.67
CA VAL A 114 -17.53 -23.87 11.37
C VAL A 114 -17.57 -22.74 10.35
N VAL A 115 -18.44 -22.83 9.34
CA VAL A 115 -18.60 -21.80 8.31
C VAL A 115 -19.24 -20.55 8.90
N GLN A 116 -20.26 -20.70 9.75
CA GLN A 116 -20.90 -19.60 10.48
C GLN A 116 -19.88 -18.88 11.38
N HIS A 117 -19.06 -19.64 12.10
CA HIS A 117 -17.98 -19.08 12.94
C HIS A 117 -16.98 -18.29 12.10
N GLN A 118 -16.49 -18.85 10.99
CA GLN A 118 -15.56 -18.16 10.08
C GLN A 118 -16.13 -16.86 9.51
N ILE A 119 -17.42 -16.83 9.15
CA ILE A 119 -18.10 -15.62 8.66
C ILE A 119 -18.16 -14.57 9.77
N ALA A 120 -18.55 -14.97 10.99
CA ALA A 120 -18.65 -14.06 12.12
C ALA A 120 -17.27 -13.46 12.50
N GLU A 121 -16.25 -14.29 12.63
CA GLU A 121 -14.87 -13.86 12.93
C GLU A 121 -14.33 -12.94 11.84
N SER A 122 -14.61 -13.22 10.57
CA SER A 122 -14.18 -12.37 9.46
C SER A 122 -14.83 -11.00 9.53
N ARG A 123 -16.13 -10.91 9.84
CA ARG A 123 -16.82 -9.63 10.03
C ARG A 123 -16.21 -8.83 11.17
N VAL A 124 -16.01 -9.44 12.34
CA VAL A 124 -15.41 -8.78 13.51
C VAL A 124 -14.02 -8.25 13.18
N ALA A 125 -13.17 -9.07 12.55
CA ALA A 125 -11.81 -8.69 12.20
C ALA A 125 -11.75 -7.52 11.18
N ILE A 126 -12.66 -7.51 10.20
CA ILE A 126 -12.78 -6.42 9.22
C ILE A 126 -13.19 -5.11 9.92
N GLU A 127 -14.18 -5.13 10.82
CA GLU A 127 -14.62 -3.95 11.57
C GLU A 127 -13.50 -3.38 12.44
N GLN A 128 -12.75 -4.23 13.14
CA GLN A 128 -11.60 -3.81 13.94
C GLN A 128 -10.53 -3.12 13.07
N ALA A 129 -10.21 -3.70 11.93
CA ALA A 129 -9.24 -3.17 10.99
C ALA A 129 -9.69 -1.81 10.42
N TRP A 130 -10.97 -1.68 10.08
CA TRP A 130 -11.58 -0.45 9.57
C TRP A 130 -11.55 0.67 10.61
N LEU A 131 -11.93 0.37 11.88
CA LEU A 131 -11.88 1.34 12.98
C LEU A 131 -10.45 1.82 13.25
N LEU A 132 -9.46 0.93 13.19
CA LEU A 132 -8.05 1.30 13.35
C LEU A 132 -7.57 2.23 12.22
N CYS A 133 -7.97 1.97 10.97
CA CYS A 133 -7.66 2.87 9.85
C CYS A 133 -8.33 4.23 10.00
N ARG A 134 -9.58 4.27 10.46
CA ARG A 134 -10.28 5.54 10.73
C ARG A 134 -9.62 6.34 11.84
N LEU A 135 -9.20 5.66 12.92
CA LEU A 135 -8.46 6.32 14.00
C LEU A 135 -7.16 6.94 13.48
N ALA A 136 -6.40 6.20 12.66
CA ALA A 136 -5.18 6.71 12.06
C ALA A 136 -5.44 7.92 11.15
N ALA A 137 -6.46 7.85 10.28
CA ALA A 137 -6.83 8.95 9.40
C ALA A 137 -7.28 10.19 10.19
N LYS A 138 -8.17 10.02 11.16
CA LYS A 138 -8.62 11.12 12.04
C LYS A 138 -7.44 11.77 12.76
N THR A 139 -6.50 10.98 13.28
CA THR A 139 -5.32 11.52 13.96
C THR A 139 -4.42 12.30 12.99
N ILE A 140 -4.32 11.89 11.71
CA ILE A 140 -3.61 12.66 10.69
C ILE A 140 -4.28 14.04 10.49
N ASP A 141 -5.60 14.05 10.37
CA ASP A 141 -6.36 15.28 10.11
C ASP A 141 -6.29 16.28 11.29
N GLU A 142 -6.37 15.77 12.52
CA GLU A 142 -6.41 16.61 13.73
C GLU A 142 -5.02 16.99 14.27
N HIS A 143 -4.02 16.11 14.13
CA HIS A 143 -2.72 16.23 14.82
C HIS A 143 -1.50 16.02 13.90
N GLY A 144 -1.73 15.75 12.62
CA GLY A 144 -0.69 15.58 11.61
C GLY A 144 -0.01 14.21 11.60
N ASN A 145 0.82 14.00 10.56
CA ASN A 145 1.46 12.72 10.28
C ASN A 145 2.34 12.16 11.42
N LYS A 146 3.04 13.03 12.12
CA LYS A 146 3.96 12.62 13.21
C LYS A 146 3.21 12.01 14.38
N ALA A 147 2.11 12.62 14.81
CA ALA A 147 1.26 12.13 15.89
C ALA A 147 0.56 10.81 15.49
N ALA A 148 0.17 10.68 14.23
CA ALA A 148 -0.51 9.49 13.72
C ALA A 148 0.42 8.30 13.44
N ALA A 149 1.74 8.49 13.42
CA ALA A 149 2.70 7.44 13.03
C ALA A 149 2.52 6.08 13.75
N PRO A 150 2.25 6.01 15.06
CA PRO A 150 1.99 4.74 15.75
C PRO A 150 0.74 4.03 15.22
N TYR A 151 -0.36 4.75 14.98
CA TYR A 151 -1.61 4.19 14.48
C TYR A 151 -1.50 3.73 13.03
N VAL A 152 -0.80 4.51 12.19
CA VAL A 152 -0.48 4.14 10.81
C VAL A 152 0.35 2.85 10.77
N SER A 153 1.34 2.73 11.65
CA SER A 153 2.17 1.53 11.75
C SER A 153 1.37 0.32 12.23
N ALA A 154 0.52 0.50 13.25
CA ALA A 154 -0.37 -0.55 13.74
C ALA A 154 -1.33 -1.04 12.65
N ALA A 155 -1.95 -0.12 11.89
CA ALA A 155 -2.83 -0.46 10.77
C ALA A 155 -2.08 -1.25 9.68
N LYS A 156 -0.84 -0.87 9.36
CA LYS A 156 -0.01 -1.58 8.36
C LYS A 156 0.41 -2.99 8.80
N VAL A 157 0.35 -3.30 10.09
CA VAL A 157 0.57 -4.66 10.61
C VAL A 157 -0.75 -5.44 10.67
N ALA A 158 -1.80 -4.85 11.24
CA ALA A 158 -3.07 -5.53 11.51
C ALA A 158 -3.85 -5.84 10.21
N VAL A 159 -3.98 -4.85 9.33
CA VAL A 159 -4.84 -4.96 8.13
C VAL A 159 -4.38 -6.05 7.15
N PRO A 160 -3.10 -6.16 6.76
CA PRO A 160 -2.69 -7.24 5.86
C PRO A 160 -2.89 -8.63 6.46
N ARG A 161 -2.64 -8.80 7.76
CA ARG A 161 -2.89 -10.08 8.46
C ARG A 161 -4.36 -10.45 8.40
N MET A 162 -5.25 -9.56 8.81
CA MET A 162 -6.69 -9.74 8.72
C MET A 162 -7.13 -10.08 7.30
N THR A 163 -6.64 -9.35 6.30
CA THR A 163 -7.03 -9.57 4.90
C THR A 163 -6.63 -10.97 4.42
N LEU A 164 -5.42 -11.43 4.73
CA LEU A 164 -4.98 -12.78 4.39
C LEU A 164 -5.84 -13.84 5.07
N GLU A 165 -6.12 -13.70 6.35
CA GLU A 165 -6.97 -14.64 7.10
C GLU A 165 -8.39 -14.73 6.51
N VAL A 166 -8.99 -13.59 6.15
CA VAL A 166 -10.34 -13.57 5.54
C VAL A 166 -10.36 -14.21 4.15
N ILE A 167 -9.31 -14.00 3.34
CA ILE A 167 -9.21 -14.58 2.00
C ILE A 167 -8.95 -16.08 2.05
N ASP A 168 -8.20 -16.56 3.04
CA ASP A 168 -7.82 -17.96 3.20
C ASP A 168 -8.98 -18.85 3.72
N ARG A 169 -9.94 -18.26 4.43
CA ARG A 169 -11.17 -18.95 4.91
C ARG A 169 -12.13 -19.31 3.80
#